data_0708e75a85cb71f48fe955649d6b6206
#
_entry.id   0708e75a85cb71f48fe955649d6b6206
#
_cell.length_a   1.000
_cell.length_b   1.000
_cell.length_c   1.000
_cell.angle_alpha   90.00
_cell.angle_beta   90.00
_cell.angle_gamma   90.00
#
_symmetry.space_group_name_H-M   'P 1'
#
loop_
_entity.id
_entity.type
_entity.pdbx_description
1 polymer ?
#
loop_
_entity_poly.entity_id
_entity_poly.type
_entity_poly.pdbx_seq_one_letter_code
_entity_poly.pdbx_strand_id
1 'polypeptide(L)'
;TIYMSQGKYVMSETGGLGVIIRKDIKAIKGGYSLLSEGTDLTNRRIDTYKTVISGDVNGNNQADSGDCGLLLVKGGIIGIEGVTFQYGYLSNNDAKSNECGSGIYINGNVNSTSVELTDCIIRDCKTEAVNGQGGVAGGTAILIASGSSKLNNVKFLDNAADSRGGAIRCNSNKAVVFMNNCLITGNSVRELFGVGIQISSGHICMNNTTIVGNMTKLCITPQSPAVTAPANRGAFG
;
A
#
# COMPACT_ATOMS: atom_id res chain seq x y z
N THR A 1 5.98 -16.81 13.19
CA THR A 1 4.65 -16.50 12.61
C THR A 1 3.81 -15.80 13.65
N ILE A 2 3.08 -14.77 13.21
CA ILE A 2 2.05 -14.07 13.98
C ILE A 2 0.70 -14.53 13.43
N TYR A 3 -0.17 -15.02 14.29
CA TYR A 3 -1.54 -15.38 13.98
C TYR A 3 -2.48 -14.30 14.53
N MET A 4 -3.39 -13.81 13.71
CA MET A 4 -4.30 -12.72 14.08
C MET A 4 -5.75 -13.18 13.97
N SER A 5 -6.51 -13.00 15.03
CA SER A 5 -7.94 -13.24 15.03
C SER A 5 -8.70 -12.17 14.23
N GLN A 6 -9.98 -12.40 14.04
CA GLN A 6 -10.88 -11.36 13.54
C GLN A 6 -10.85 -10.12 14.45
N GLY A 7 -10.96 -8.96 13.86
CA GLY A 7 -10.98 -7.69 14.58
C GLY A 7 -10.27 -6.57 13.83
N LYS A 8 -10.46 -5.33 14.31
CA LYS A 8 -9.76 -4.13 13.84
C LYS A 8 -8.61 -3.81 14.79
N TYR A 9 -7.40 -3.87 14.30
CA TYR A 9 -6.16 -3.55 15.00
C TYR A 9 -5.72 -2.15 14.57
N VAL A 10 -5.91 -1.17 15.43
CA VAL A 10 -5.58 0.22 15.14
C VAL A 10 -4.16 0.53 15.59
N MET A 11 -3.41 1.26 14.76
CA MET A 11 -2.11 1.79 15.15
C MET A 11 -2.26 2.77 16.31
N SER A 12 -1.25 2.89 17.16
CA SER A 12 -1.33 3.69 18.39
C SER A 12 -0.64 5.06 18.28
N GLU A 13 0.05 5.34 17.19
CA GLU A 13 0.84 6.56 17.03
C GLU A 13 0.40 7.32 15.77
N THR A 14 0.27 8.64 15.89
CA THR A 14 0.02 9.55 14.77
C THR A 14 1.32 9.92 14.06
N GLY A 15 1.28 10.13 12.74
CA GLY A 15 2.40 10.68 11.97
C GLY A 15 3.63 9.77 11.85
N GLY A 16 3.46 8.46 11.90
CA GLY A 16 4.56 7.49 11.82
C GLY A 16 4.45 6.51 10.65
N LEU A 17 5.49 5.70 10.46
CA LEU A 17 5.54 4.67 9.41
C LEU A 17 4.83 3.36 9.80
N GLY A 18 4.09 3.34 10.90
CA GLY A 18 3.41 2.15 11.40
C GLY A 18 4.37 1.06 11.90
N VAL A 19 4.00 -0.20 11.72
CA VAL A 19 4.79 -1.35 12.18
C VAL A 19 6.02 -1.53 11.29
N ILE A 20 7.20 -1.62 11.91
CA ILE A 20 8.46 -1.86 11.19
C ILE A 20 8.84 -3.34 11.30
N ILE A 21 8.85 -4.03 10.16
CA ILE A 21 9.33 -5.40 10.05
C ILE A 21 10.78 -5.39 9.56
N ARG A 22 11.67 -6.06 10.29
CA ARG A 22 13.07 -6.19 9.91
C ARG A 22 13.32 -7.57 9.32
N LYS A 23 13.69 -8.62 10.10
CA LYS A 23 13.97 -9.95 9.54
C LYS A 23 13.47 -11.13 10.37
N ASP A 24 12.94 -10.87 11.55
CA ASP A 24 12.63 -11.97 12.49
C ASP A 24 11.19 -12.48 12.33
N ILE A 25 10.30 -11.69 11.73
CA ILE A 25 8.93 -12.08 11.45
C ILE A 25 8.88 -12.77 10.09
N LYS A 26 8.53 -14.05 10.06
CA LYS A 26 8.43 -14.84 8.82
C LYS A 26 7.06 -14.82 8.19
N ALA A 27 6.00 -14.69 8.99
CA ALA A 27 4.64 -14.64 8.47
C ALA A 27 3.69 -13.90 9.41
N ILE A 28 2.68 -13.27 8.82
CA ILE A 28 1.48 -12.75 9.48
C ILE A 28 0.28 -13.43 8.82
N LYS A 29 -0.56 -14.08 9.58
CA LYS A 29 -1.74 -14.79 9.09
C LYS A 29 -3.00 -14.32 9.80
N GLY A 30 -3.90 -13.70 9.06
CA GLY A 30 -5.23 -13.31 9.52
C GLY A 30 -6.30 -14.36 9.22
N GLY A 31 -7.54 -14.05 9.56
CA GLY A 31 -8.70 -14.88 9.24
C GLY A 31 -9.01 -15.96 10.27
N TYR A 32 -8.56 -15.82 11.49
CA TYR A 32 -8.86 -16.74 12.58
C TYR A 32 -10.06 -16.26 13.41
N SER A 33 -10.83 -17.18 13.97
CA SER A 33 -11.86 -16.82 14.94
C SER A 33 -11.23 -16.35 16.25
N LEU A 34 -12.00 -15.55 16.99
CA LEU A 34 -11.65 -15.09 18.33
C LEU A 34 -12.42 -15.91 19.35
N LEU A 35 -11.71 -16.53 20.28
CA LEU A 35 -12.26 -17.13 21.50
C LEU A 35 -12.08 -16.19 22.68
N SER A 36 -12.77 -16.46 23.78
CA SER A 36 -12.59 -15.71 25.05
C SER A 36 -11.14 -15.71 25.53
N GLU A 37 -10.39 -16.75 25.21
CA GLU A 37 -9.01 -16.96 25.63
C GLU A 37 -7.97 -16.58 24.56
N GLY A 38 -8.40 -16.02 23.38
CA GLY A 38 -7.50 -15.59 22.33
C GLY A 38 -7.83 -16.12 20.94
N THR A 39 -6.84 -16.23 20.09
CA THR A 39 -6.99 -16.66 18.68
C THR A 39 -7.19 -18.17 18.58
N ASP A 40 -8.29 -18.60 17.96
CA ASP A 40 -8.54 -19.99 17.62
C ASP A 40 -7.73 -20.41 16.38
N LEU A 41 -6.61 -21.06 16.56
CA LEU A 41 -5.74 -21.51 15.48
C LEU A 41 -6.32 -22.68 14.67
N THR A 42 -7.38 -23.32 15.15
CA THR A 42 -8.02 -24.47 14.47
C THR A 42 -9.10 -24.00 13.48
N ASN A 43 -9.60 -22.78 13.61
CA ASN A 43 -10.70 -22.26 12.83
C ASN A 43 -10.29 -20.98 12.07
N ARG A 44 -9.86 -21.18 10.83
CA ARG A 44 -9.41 -20.10 9.94
C ARG A 44 -10.34 -19.99 8.73
N ARG A 45 -10.96 -18.83 8.56
CA ARG A 45 -11.87 -18.51 7.44
C ARG A 45 -11.78 -17.04 7.09
N ILE A 46 -10.88 -16.69 6.18
CA ILE A 46 -10.57 -15.28 5.81
C ILE A 46 -11.79 -14.52 5.25
N ASP A 47 -12.76 -15.22 4.69
CA ASP A 47 -14.01 -14.61 4.21
C ASP A 47 -14.97 -14.24 5.34
N THR A 48 -14.90 -14.94 6.45
CA THR A 48 -15.78 -14.78 7.61
C THR A 48 -15.12 -13.96 8.71
N TYR A 49 -13.91 -14.32 9.07
CA TYR A 49 -13.16 -13.72 10.19
C TYR A 49 -12.22 -12.64 9.67
N LYS A 50 -12.74 -11.43 9.48
CA LYS A 50 -11.96 -10.34 8.92
C LYS A 50 -10.92 -9.84 9.91
N THR A 51 -9.65 -9.88 9.52
CA THR A 51 -8.53 -9.29 10.24
C THR A 51 -8.15 -7.99 9.55
N VAL A 52 -8.26 -6.88 10.26
CA VAL A 52 -8.04 -5.54 9.72
C VAL A 52 -6.94 -4.83 10.49
N ILE A 53 -5.91 -4.36 9.79
CA ILE A 53 -4.89 -3.43 10.32
C ILE A 53 -5.23 -2.04 9.80
N SER A 54 -5.43 -1.08 10.70
CA SER A 54 -5.93 0.25 10.40
C SER A 54 -5.00 1.35 10.88
N GLY A 55 -4.74 2.33 10.03
CA GLY A 55 -4.03 3.56 10.36
C GLY A 55 -4.90 4.65 10.97
N ASP A 56 -6.22 4.46 10.98
CA ASP A 56 -7.24 5.37 11.50
C ASP A 56 -7.15 5.49 13.03
N VAL A 57 -6.20 6.30 13.49
CA VAL A 57 -5.90 6.51 14.93
C VAL A 57 -6.97 7.38 15.59
N ASN A 58 -7.48 8.35 14.86
CA ASN A 58 -8.50 9.28 15.35
C ASN A 58 -9.94 8.71 15.29
N GLY A 59 -10.14 7.55 14.64
CA GLY A 59 -11.41 6.82 14.63
C GLY A 59 -12.49 7.39 13.71
N ASN A 60 -12.12 8.25 12.75
CA ASN A 60 -13.07 8.92 11.86
C ASN A 60 -13.38 8.12 10.56
N ASN A 61 -12.77 6.95 10.38
CA ASN A 61 -12.87 6.07 9.20
C ASN A 61 -12.43 6.74 7.89
N GLN A 62 -11.40 7.56 7.96
CA GLN A 62 -10.74 8.18 6.82
C GLN A 62 -9.23 8.10 7.01
N ALA A 63 -8.46 8.34 5.94
CA ALA A 63 -7.01 8.50 6.04
C ALA A 63 -6.69 10.00 5.97
N ASP A 64 -6.25 10.58 7.08
CA ASP A 64 -5.98 12.02 7.20
C ASP A 64 -4.81 12.34 8.16
N SER A 65 -4.60 13.63 8.44
CA SER A 65 -3.44 14.11 9.22
C SER A 65 -3.41 13.64 10.69
N GLY A 66 -4.47 13.02 11.18
CA GLY A 66 -4.52 12.40 12.51
C GLY A 66 -4.04 10.95 12.55
N ASP A 67 -3.61 10.41 11.42
CA ASP A 67 -3.35 8.99 11.21
C ASP A 67 -1.88 8.67 10.94
N CYS A 68 -1.58 7.40 10.65
CA CYS A 68 -0.22 6.95 10.37
C CYS A 68 -0.16 5.95 9.21
N GLY A 69 1.04 5.71 8.70
CA GLY A 69 1.33 4.60 7.80
C GLY A 69 1.14 3.24 8.48
N LEU A 70 1.02 2.16 7.68
CA LEU A 70 0.67 0.85 8.23
C LEU A 70 1.88 -0.06 8.42
N LEU A 71 2.66 -0.29 7.37
CA LEU A 71 3.72 -1.30 7.40
C LEU A 71 4.96 -0.84 6.64
N LEU A 72 6.11 -0.90 7.31
CA LEU A 72 7.43 -0.73 6.71
C LEU A 72 8.22 -2.03 6.79
N VAL A 73 8.58 -2.61 5.64
CA VAL A 73 9.42 -3.81 5.56
C VAL A 73 10.84 -3.41 5.20
N LYS A 74 11.76 -3.54 6.16
CA LYS A 74 13.19 -3.20 6.02
C LYS A 74 14.10 -4.38 5.75
N GLY A 75 13.58 -5.61 5.79
CA GLY A 75 14.38 -6.79 5.51
C GLY A 75 13.66 -8.09 5.81
N GLY A 76 14.28 -9.18 5.35
CA GLY A 76 13.78 -10.53 5.53
C GLY A 76 12.75 -10.96 4.49
N ILE A 77 12.37 -12.23 4.59
CA ILE A 77 11.33 -12.83 3.76
C ILE A 77 10.08 -12.97 4.61
N ILE A 78 9.03 -12.28 4.25
CA ILE A 78 7.77 -12.29 4.99
C ILE A 78 6.59 -12.64 4.08
N GLY A 79 5.77 -13.59 4.53
CA GLY A 79 4.44 -13.87 3.98
C GLY A 79 3.35 -13.18 4.81
N ILE A 80 2.39 -12.52 4.16
CA ILE A 80 1.21 -11.94 4.81
C ILE A 80 -0.01 -12.48 4.11
N GLU A 81 -0.95 -13.04 4.86
CA GLU A 81 -2.08 -13.77 4.31
C GLU A 81 -3.38 -13.44 5.04
N GLY A 82 -4.43 -13.13 4.27
CA GLY A 82 -5.78 -12.93 4.79
C GLY A 82 -5.95 -11.67 5.66
N VAL A 83 -5.23 -10.60 5.35
CA VAL A 83 -5.24 -9.33 6.11
C VAL A 83 -5.75 -8.19 5.23
N THR A 84 -6.61 -7.36 5.78
CA THR A 84 -6.99 -6.07 5.20
C THR A 84 -6.16 -4.96 5.84
N PHE A 85 -5.50 -4.16 5.03
CA PHE A 85 -4.81 -2.93 5.40
C PHE A 85 -5.66 -1.75 4.96
N GLN A 86 -5.98 -0.83 5.87
CA GLN A 86 -6.83 0.31 5.54
C GLN A 86 -6.45 1.59 6.29
N TYR A 87 -6.81 2.73 5.68
CA TYR A 87 -6.64 4.07 6.25
C TYR A 87 -5.19 4.40 6.64
N GLY A 88 -4.23 3.85 5.90
CA GLY A 88 -2.84 4.29 6.04
C GLY A 88 -2.69 5.72 5.53
N TYR A 89 -2.06 6.61 6.32
CA TYR A 89 -1.81 7.99 5.93
C TYR A 89 -0.35 8.37 6.08
N LEU A 90 0.16 9.09 5.11
CA LEU A 90 1.47 9.75 5.19
C LEU A 90 1.44 11.08 4.45
N SER A 91 2.06 12.09 5.05
CA SER A 91 2.28 13.39 4.42
C SER A 91 3.77 13.70 4.23
N ASN A 92 4.10 14.69 3.40
CA ASN A 92 5.48 15.16 3.25
C ASN A 92 6.03 15.89 4.50
N ASN A 93 5.18 16.24 5.45
CA ASN A 93 5.59 16.78 6.75
C ASN A 93 6.05 15.70 7.74
N ASP A 94 5.70 14.44 7.48
CA ASP A 94 6.23 13.31 8.24
C ASP A 94 7.71 13.15 7.86
N ALA A 95 8.57 13.77 8.63
CA ALA A 95 9.97 14.14 8.33
C ALA A 95 10.93 12.99 7.92
N LYS A 96 10.41 11.84 7.55
CA LYS A 96 11.15 10.65 7.12
C LYS A 96 10.69 10.13 5.75
N SER A 97 9.82 10.85 5.06
CA SER A 97 8.95 10.26 4.07
C SER A 97 9.07 10.79 2.65
N ASN A 98 10.19 11.34 2.23
CA ASN A 98 10.32 11.71 0.82
C ASN A 98 10.07 10.54 -0.16
N GLU A 99 9.95 9.31 0.36
CA GLU A 99 9.64 8.11 -0.42
C GLU A 99 8.96 7.04 0.46
N CYS A 100 7.68 7.16 0.76
CA CYS A 100 6.96 6.14 1.56
C CYS A 100 5.58 5.82 0.98
N GLY A 101 5.20 4.56 1.00
CA GLY A 101 3.83 4.11 0.78
C GLY A 101 3.07 4.10 2.11
N SER A 102 1.89 4.67 2.16
CA SER A 102 1.12 4.75 3.41
C SER A 102 0.49 3.42 3.81
N GLY A 103 0.22 2.53 2.87
CA GLY A 103 -0.19 1.16 3.15
C GLY A 103 1.02 0.30 3.50
N ILE A 104 1.77 -0.14 2.52
CA ILE A 104 2.96 -0.98 2.70
C ILE A 104 4.16 -0.35 1.99
N TYR A 105 5.23 -0.13 2.72
CA TYR A 105 6.49 0.35 2.18
C TYR A 105 7.57 -0.72 2.28
N ILE A 106 8.12 -1.16 1.14
CA ILE A 106 9.18 -2.16 1.06
C ILE A 106 10.47 -1.44 0.70
N ASN A 107 11.38 -1.35 1.69
CA ASN A 107 12.66 -0.67 1.57
C ASN A 107 13.75 -1.42 2.34
N GLY A 108 14.07 -2.59 1.89
CA GLY A 108 15.09 -3.44 2.50
C GLY A 108 16.27 -3.70 1.56
N ASN A 109 17.11 -4.63 1.93
CA ASN A 109 18.19 -5.08 1.06
C ASN A 109 17.60 -5.85 -0.14
N VAL A 110 17.97 -5.45 -1.35
CA VAL A 110 17.45 -5.97 -2.61
C VAL A 110 17.61 -7.50 -2.76
N ASN A 111 18.66 -8.08 -2.21
CA ASN A 111 18.95 -9.50 -2.33
C ASN A 111 18.35 -10.35 -1.20
N SER A 112 17.85 -9.71 -0.14
CA SER A 112 17.39 -10.43 1.05
C SER A 112 16.01 -10.00 1.55
N THR A 113 15.34 -9.06 0.84
CA THR A 113 13.99 -8.63 1.20
C THR A 113 13.00 -9.14 0.18
N SER A 114 12.03 -9.90 0.64
CA SER A 114 10.90 -10.37 -0.17
C SER A 114 9.61 -10.32 0.63
N VAL A 115 8.57 -9.78 0.01
CA VAL A 115 7.23 -9.71 0.60
C VAL A 115 6.27 -10.50 -0.27
N GLU A 116 5.58 -11.47 0.30
CA GLU A 116 4.51 -12.20 -0.34
C GLU A 116 3.17 -11.85 0.32
N LEU A 117 2.25 -11.28 -0.47
CA LEU A 117 0.89 -11.00 -0.03
C LEU A 117 -0.04 -12.02 -0.70
N THR A 118 -0.87 -12.69 0.10
CA THR A 118 -1.87 -13.64 -0.40
C THR A 118 -3.22 -13.34 0.23
N ASP A 119 -4.27 -13.27 -0.60
CA ASP A 119 -5.64 -13.00 -0.15
C ASP A 119 -5.76 -11.74 0.71
N CYS A 120 -5.03 -10.69 0.35
CA CYS A 120 -4.98 -9.42 1.08
C CYS A 120 -5.79 -8.34 0.37
N ILE A 121 -6.24 -7.34 1.15
CA ILE A 121 -6.87 -6.13 0.63
C ILE A 121 -6.08 -4.93 1.17
N ILE A 122 -5.74 -3.98 0.30
CA ILE A 122 -5.14 -2.70 0.68
C ILE A 122 -6.05 -1.60 0.15
N ARG A 123 -6.67 -0.84 1.06
CA ARG A 123 -7.73 0.07 0.69
C ARG A 123 -7.72 1.37 1.47
N ASP A 124 -8.33 2.41 0.89
CA ASP A 124 -8.57 3.71 1.53
C ASP A 124 -7.30 4.33 2.15
N CYS A 125 -6.13 3.99 1.63
CA CYS A 125 -4.88 4.59 2.05
C CYS A 125 -4.66 5.92 1.30
N LYS A 126 -3.97 6.88 1.93
CA LYS A 126 -3.73 8.20 1.35
C LYS A 126 -2.30 8.68 1.57
N THR A 127 -1.70 9.24 0.52
CA THR A 127 -0.50 10.06 0.63
C THR A 127 -0.81 11.49 0.23
N GLU A 128 -0.34 12.48 1.00
CA GLU A 128 -0.68 13.88 0.80
C GLU A 128 0.55 14.79 0.76
N ALA A 129 0.62 15.67 -0.24
CA ALA A 129 1.60 16.74 -0.28
C ALA A 129 1.03 17.97 0.43
N VAL A 130 1.60 18.33 1.56
CA VAL A 130 1.23 19.54 2.30
C VAL A 130 2.04 20.72 1.76
N ASN A 131 1.40 21.89 1.63
CA ASN A 131 2.02 23.14 1.20
C ASN A 131 2.54 23.19 -0.26
N GLY A 132 2.00 22.39 -1.17
CA GLY A 132 2.39 22.46 -2.59
C GLY A 132 3.84 22.08 -2.88
N GLN A 133 4.55 21.60 -1.89
CA GLN A 133 5.92 21.08 -2.06
C GLN A 133 5.83 19.72 -2.77
N GLY A 134 6.48 19.62 -3.91
CA GLY A 134 6.42 18.43 -4.75
C GLY A 134 6.66 17.15 -3.98
N GLY A 135 5.66 16.33 -4.03
CA GLY A 135 5.67 14.91 -3.98
C GLY A 135 6.17 14.17 -2.76
N VAL A 136 5.26 13.80 -1.90
CA VAL A 136 5.39 12.48 -1.26
C VAL A 136 5.46 11.45 -2.39
N ALA A 137 6.48 10.66 -2.41
CA ALA A 137 6.64 9.63 -3.41
C ALA A 137 5.46 8.65 -3.29
N GLY A 138 4.63 8.59 -4.30
CA GLY A 138 3.44 7.76 -4.35
C GLY A 138 3.73 6.26 -4.27
N GLY A 139 2.73 5.47 -4.56
CA GLY A 139 2.63 4.05 -4.23
C GLY A 139 1.84 3.94 -2.95
N THR A 140 0.67 4.58 -2.95
CA THR A 140 -0.10 4.76 -1.71
C THR A 140 -0.43 3.44 -1.06
N ALA A 141 -0.95 2.47 -1.81
CA ALA A 141 -1.19 1.16 -1.24
C ALA A 141 0.12 0.39 -1.01
N ILE A 142 1.00 0.37 -2.01
CA ILE A 142 2.31 -0.29 -1.87
C ILE A 142 3.39 0.45 -2.65
N LEU A 143 4.48 0.82 -1.97
CA LEU A 143 5.71 1.30 -2.57
C LEU A 143 6.80 0.24 -2.47
N ILE A 144 7.36 -0.15 -3.60
CA ILE A 144 8.50 -1.06 -3.68
C ILE A 144 9.72 -0.26 -4.08
N ALA A 145 10.51 0.16 -3.10
CA ALA A 145 11.77 0.87 -3.30
C ALA A 145 12.96 -0.08 -3.45
N SER A 146 12.83 -1.33 -2.99
CA SER A 146 13.83 -2.37 -3.19
C SER A 146 13.27 -3.75 -2.83
N GLY A 147 13.94 -4.81 -3.26
CA GLY A 147 13.54 -6.17 -2.97
C GLY A 147 12.57 -6.74 -4.00
N SER A 148 11.97 -7.87 -3.68
CA SER A 148 10.97 -8.53 -4.52
C SER A 148 9.61 -8.62 -3.82
N SER A 149 8.55 -8.71 -4.62
CA SER A 149 7.20 -8.88 -4.09
C SER A 149 6.44 -9.89 -4.93
N LYS A 150 5.67 -10.75 -4.25
CA LYS A 150 4.69 -11.63 -4.87
C LYS A 150 3.31 -11.24 -4.34
N LEU A 151 2.40 -10.97 -5.24
CA LEU A 151 1.05 -10.51 -4.94
C LEU A 151 0.06 -11.51 -5.55
N ASN A 152 -0.53 -12.35 -4.72
CA ASN A 152 -1.45 -13.40 -5.12
C ASN A 152 -2.86 -13.08 -4.58
N ASN A 153 -3.83 -12.91 -5.47
CA ASN A 153 -5.20 -12.57 -5.09
C ASN A 153 -5.30 -11.34 -4.18
N VAL A 154 -4.59 -10.27 -4.56
CA VAL A 154 -4.55 -9.01 -3.80
C VAL A 154 -5.45 -7.97 -4.46
N LYS A 155 -6.22 -7.25 -3.63
CA LYS A 155 -7.08 -6.16 -4.08
C LYS A 155 -6.52 -4.81 -3.59
N PHE A 156 -6.42 -3.86 -4.51
CA PHE A 156 -6.01 -2.48 -4.28
C PHE A 156 -7.19 -1.58 -4.58
N LEU A 157 -7.85 -1.08 -3.54
CA LEU A 157 -9.15 -0.42 -3.66
C LEU A 157 -9.10 1.01 -3.10
N ASP A 158 -9.56 1.99 -3.87
CA ASP A 158 -9.85 3.35 -3.41
C ASP A 158 -8.67 4.06 -2.71
N ASN A 159 -7.44 3.75 -3.11
CA ASN A 159 -6.26 4.42 -2.57
C ASN A 159 -6.00 5.75 -3.30
N ALA A 160 -5.56 6.77 -2.59
CA ALA A 160 -5.40 8.12 -3.12
C ALA A 160 -3.97 8.65 -2.94
N ALA A 161 -3.28 8.91 -4.04
CA ALA A 161 -1.98 9.57 -4.03
C ALA A 161 -2.08 11.02 -4.46
N ASP A 162 -1.28 11.86 -3.84
CA ASP A 162 -1.23 13.27 -4.25
C ASP A 162 -0.35 13.46 -5.49
N SER A 163 0.69 12.66 -5.66
CA SER A 163 1.62 12.88 -6.74
C SER A 163 1.79 11.69 -7.70
N ARG A 164 2.06 10.47 -7.24
CA ARG A 164 2.48 9.38 -8.12
C ARG A 164 2.03 8.00 -7.62
N GLY A 165 1.61 7.10 -8.54
CA GLY A 165 1.27 5.73 -8.23
C GLY A 165 0.11 5.61 -7.24
N GLY A 166 -1.12 5.76 -7.69
CA GLY A 166 -2.30 5.72 -6.83
C GLY A 166 -2.40 4.44 -5.99
N ALA A 167 -2.15 3.29 -6.58
CA ALA A 167 -2.08 2.04 -5.85
C ALA A 167 -0.64 1.56 -5.68
N ILE A 168 0.04 1.21 -6.77
CA ILE A 168 1.35 0.57 -6.74
C ILE A 168 2.40 1.48 -7.38
N ARG A 169 3.55 1.62 -6.71
CA ARG A 169 4.74 2.20 -7.31
C ARG A 169 5.95 1.30 -7.15
N CYS A 170 6.65 1.09 -8.27
CA CYS A 170 7.96 0.43 -8.30
C CYS A 170 9.02 1.49 -8.63
N ASN A 171 9.99 1.70 -7.72
CA ASN A 171 10.94 2.81 -7.80
C ASN A 171 12.41 2.37 -7.65
N SER A 172 12.73 1.14 -8.00
CA SER A 172 14.11 0.64 -7.97
C SER A 172 14.37 -0.26 -9.17
N ASN A 173 15.47 -0.05 -9.85
CA ASN A 173 15.90 -0.88 -10.98
C ASN A 173 16.14 -2.35 -10.62
N LYS A 174 16.21 -2.66 -9.34
CA LYS A 174 16.38 -4.00 -8.80
C LYS A 174 15.08 -4.59 -8.22
N ALA A 175 13.99 -3.81 -8.20
CA ALA A 175 12.72 -4.30 -7.71
C ALA A 175 12.05 -5.20 -8.75
N VAL A 176 11.54 -6.33 -8.29
CA VAL A 176 10.78 -7.28 -9.12
C VAL A 176 9.46 -7.59 -8.43
N VAL A 177 8.37 -7.40 -9.15
CA VAL A 177 7.02 -7.63 -8.66
C VAL A 177 6.33 -8.67 -9.52
N PHE A 178 5.82 -9.72 -8.92
CA PHE A 178 4.97 -10.71 -9.56
C PHE A 178 3.55 -10.55 -9.04
N MET A 179 2.61 -10.34 -9.95
CA MET A 179 1.18 -10.20 -9.64
C MET A 179 0.40 -11.32 -10.30
N ASN A 180 -0.43 -11.98 -9.54
CA ASN A 180 -1.31 -13.02 -10.04
C ASN A 180 -2.70 -12.86 -9.43
N ASN A 181 -3.74 -12.88 -10.27
CA ASN A 181 -5.13 -12.76 -9.87
C ASN A 181 -5.42 -11.51 -9.00
N CYS A 182 -4.87 -10.36 -9.38
CA CYS A 182 -5.02 -9.11 -8.63
C CYS A 182 -6.10 -8.20 -9.23
N LEU A 183 -6.67 -7.34 -8.37
CA LEU A 183 -7.62 -6.29 -8.77
C LEU A 183 -7.12 -4.92 -8.31
N ILE A 184 -7.03 -3.97 -9.24
CA ILE A 184 -6.65 -2.58 -8.98
C ILE A 184 -7.77 -1.69 -9.47
N THR A 185 -8.57 -1.12 -8.56
CA THR A 185 -9.73 -0.32 -8.93
C THR A 185 -10.02 0.81 -7.95
N GLY A 186 -10.66 1.88 -8.44
CA GLY A 186 -11.04 3.03 -7.63
C GLY A 186 -9.88 3.91 -7.16
N ASN A 187 -8.64 3.55 -7.50
CA ASN A 187 -7.50 4.31 -7.05
C ASN A 187 -7.36 5.64 -7.78
N SER A 188 -6.81 6.64 -7.12
CA SER A 188 -6.72 7.98 -7.68
C SER A 188 -5.36 8.63 -7.47
N VAL A 189 -5.00 9.53 -8.39
CA VAL A 189 -3.81 10.38 -8.31
C VAL A 189 -4.21 11.81 -8.62
N ARG A 190 -3.67 12.79 -7.91
CA ARG A 190 -3.89 14.20 -8.23
C ARG A 190 -3.09 14.63 -9.47
N GLU A 191 -1.88 14.13 -9.63
CA GLU A 191 -1.00 14.41 -10.77
C GLU A 191 -1.09 13.32 -11.86
N LEU A 192 -0.44 13.57 -13.02
CA LEU A 192 -0.60 12.77 -14.26
C LEU A 192 0.23 11.47 -14.30
N PHE A 193 0.64 10.88 -13.18
CA PHE A 193 1.56 9.74 -13.20
C PHE A 193 0.94 8.46 -12.62
N GLY A 194 0.67 7.47 -13.51
CA GLY A 194 0.40 6.08 -13.14
C GLY A 194 -0.64 5.88 -12.05
N VAL A 195 -1.93 5.99 -12.39
CA VAL A 195 -3.00 5.98 -11.38
C VAL A 195 -3.13 4.62 -10.69
N GLY A 196 -3.19 3.56 -11.45
CA GLY A 196 -3.21 2.20 -10.90
C GLY A 196 -1.79 1.76 -10.52
N ILE A 197 -0.89 1.75 -11.50
CA ILE A 197 0.50 1.31 -11.32
C ILE A 197 1.45 2.33 -11.94
N GLN A 198 2.51 2.67 -11.22
CA GLN A 198 3.64 3.43 -11.73
C GLN A 198 4.93 2.62 -11.63
N ILE A 199 5.61 2.47 -12.76
CA ILE A 199 6.95 1.88 -12.83
C ILE A 199 7.93 3.00 -13.16
N SER A 200 8.64 3.51 -12.17
CA SER A 200 9.73 4.46 -12.40
C SER A 200 11.02 3.74 -12.78
N SER A 201 11.23 2.55 -12.21
CA SER A 201 12.27 1.59 -12.57
C SER A 201 11.95 0.24 -11.94
N GLY A 202 12.58 -0.84 -12.42
CA GLY A 202 12.29 -2.21 -12.01
C GLY A 202 11.38 -2.96 -12.98
N HIS A 203 10.86 -4.09 -12.54
CA HIS A 203 10.06 -4.98 -13.36
C HIS A 203 8.78 -5.40 -12.66
N ILE A 204 7.66 -5.38 -13.38
CA ILE A 204 6.39 -5.94 -12.93
C ILE A 204 5.93 -6.98 -13.95
N CYS A 205 5.70 -8.20 -13.49
CA CYS A 205 5.11 -9.29 -14.26
C CYS A 205 3.69 -9.53 -13.77
N MET A 206 2.71 -9.43 -14.66
CA MET A 206 1.29 -9.57 -14.31
C MET A 206 0.67 -10.76 -15.04
N ASN A 207 -0.09 -11.55 -14.29
CA ASN A 207 -0.92 -12.61 -14.83
C ASN A 207 -2.32 -12.49 -14.22
N ASN A 208 -3.37 -12.63 -15.03
CA ASN A 208 -4.76 -12.59 -14.59
C ASN A 208 -5.07 -11.40 -13.65
N THR A 209 -4.60 -10.20 -14.02
CA THR A 209 -4.73 -8.99 -13.22
C THR A 209 -5.66 -8.01 -13.92
N THR A 210 -6.65 -7.49 -13.17
CA THR A 210 -7.61 -6.52 -13.67
C THR A 210 -7.27 -5.13 -13.12
N ILE A 211 -7.14 -4.15 -14.03
CA ILE A 211 -6.89 -2.74 -13.70
C ILE A 211 -8.01 -1.92 -14.35
N VAL A 212 -8.93 -1.37 -13.56
CA VAL A 212 -10.12 -0.69 -14.07
C VAL A 212 -10.61 0.38 -13.12
N GLY A 213 -11.21 1.46 -13.65
CA GLY A 213 -11.86 2.49 -12.84
C GLY A 213 -10.90 3.31 -11.97
N ASN A 214 -9.63 3.36 -12.32
CA ASN A 214 -8.68 4.24 -11.66
C ASN A 214 -8.64 5.60 -12.35
N MET A 215 -8.55 6.71 -11.60
CA MET A 215 -8.71 8.04 -12.19
C MET A 215 -7.73 9.09 -11.67
N THR A 216 -7.35 9.99 -12.57
CA THR A 216 -6.63 11.22 -12.22
C THR A 216 -7.63 12.26 -11.70
N LYS A 217 -7.36 12.83 -10.53
CA LYS A 217 -8.14 13.93 -9.94
C LYS A 217 -7.56 15.32 -10.34
N LEU A 218 -6.97 15.43 -11.52
CA LEU A 218 -6.44 16.70 -11.99
C LEU A 218 -7.58 17.69 -12.14
N CYS A 219 -7.62 18.70 -11.30
CA CYS A 219 -8.50 19.85 -11.47
C CYS A 219 -7.85 20.80 -12.49
N ILE A 220 -8.24 20.69 -13.75
CA ILE A 220 -7.83 21.68 -14.76
C ILE A 220 -8.65 22.94 -14.49
N THR A 221 -8.04 23.92 -13.85
CA THR A 221 -8.64 25.27 -13.82
C THR A 221 -8.50 25.88 -15.22
N PRO A 222 -9.50 26.65 -15.71
CA PRO A 222 -9.47 27.24 -17.04
C PRO A 222 -8.29 28.19 -17.33
N GLN A 223 -7.49 28.48 -16.32
CA GLN A 223 -6.31 29.36 -16.41
C GLN A 223 -4.96 28.63 -16.40
N SER A 224 -4.96 27.30 -16.29
CA SER A 224 -3.70 26.54 -16.36
C SER A 224 -3.26 26.43 -17.83
N PRO A 225 -2.00 26.74 -18.17
CA PRO A 225 -1.48 26.47 -19.50
C PRO A 225 -1.63 24.97 -19.81
N ALA A 226 -1.87 24.66 -21.06
CA ALA A 226 -2.06 23.27 -21.51
C ALA A 226 -0.94 22.39 -20.98
N VAL A 227 -1.30 21.41 -20.16
CA VAL A 227 -0.35 20.41 -19.66
C VAL A 227 -0.06 19.48 -20.84
N THR A 228 1.09 19.67 -21.47
CA THR A 228 1.58 18.70 -22.43
C THR A 228 1.91 17.43 -21.67
N ALA A 229 1.22 16.34 -21.98
CA ALA A 229 1.50 15.03 -21.40
C ALA A 229 3.00 14.70 -21.62
N PRO A 230 3.75 14.42 -20.57
CA PRO A 230 5.14 13.99 -20.75
C PRO A 230 5.16 12.67 -21.51
N ALA A 231 6.00 12.62 -22.53
CA ALA A 231 6.16 11.45 -23.37
C ALA A 231 6.48 10.20 -22.53
N ASN A 232 5.70 9.16 -22.73
CA ASN A 232 5.95 7.75 -22.41
C ASN A 232 6.74 7.43 -21.12
N ARG A 233 6.08 7.48 -19.98
CA ARG A 233 6.50 6.67 -18.84
C ARG A 233 5.38 5.66 -18.60
N GLY A 234 5.69 4.36 -18.74
CA GLY A 234 4.73 3.27 -18.69
C GLY A 234 3.74 3.40 -17.53
N ALA A 235 2.59 3.97 -17.81
CA ALA A 235 1.49 4.16 -16.90
C ALA A 235 0.33 3.29 -17.37
N PHE A 236 -0.21 2.51 -16.46
CA PHE A 236 -1.44 1.74 -16.67
C PHE A 236 -2.54 2.41 -15.84
N GLY A 237 -3.58 2.87 -16.50
CA GLY A 237 -4.76 3.48 -15.91
C GLY A 237 -5.92 2.52 -15.71
#